data_e403b322ca096b97b9f5d6d0110e8a5f
#
_entry.id   e403b322ca096b97b9f5d6d0110e8a5f
#
_cell.length_a   1.000
_cell.length_b   1.000
_cell.length_c   1.000
_cell.angle_alpha   90.00
_cell.angle_beta   90.00
_cell.angle_gamma   90.00
#
_symmetry.space_group_name_H-M   'P 1'
#
loop_
_entity.id
_entity.type
_entity.pdbx_description
1 polymer ?
#
loop_
_entity_poly.entity_id
_entity_poly.type
_entity_poly.pdbx_seq_one_letter_code
_entity_poly.pdbx_strand_id
1 'polypeptide(L)'
;MKINFQNMCSLRKISCGLIFSMAISLVACGSDNDEEGGGNGDDGLVEDTSIPGNSIVTVKQNRNIILHNPLSGWVLYAGIGDGLSSTFWQDYDNFPSSEGTVKVSDYANTLYLRGAWADFNPEEGKYAWNSDCDTPSAKRLKMLIEGAKQRNMKLAFTFVVDSRDKHYNFTPNFVKEAGAKGYETQTGSVKVWSPYPDDPIFQKYYEKFIRALAKDFNDPDKVQFVSGSGFGKWGEYHSVWYYQVRELGKPELPTREAVFDWVTDLYSQVFDKVPVFVNYHRWIGTSKEWDGNNYDKDTERLIGKAVAKGYSLRHDAFGMKTYYSTWERNFIAKWKYLVPVVMEGGWVKNSHGNSIQGDGYANYAEVRQGEFDEAKTACVNMMDLRYNSDFRNGETYSWFNEAFQLVKQFCTEGSYRLFPDRISLRTTSSNGKPIEIAH
;
A
#
# COMPACT_ATOMS: atom_id res chain seq x y z
N MET A 1 18.08 20.24 -0.81
CA MET A 1 16.88 21.05 -0.60
C MET A 1 15.90 20.19 0.18
N LYS A 2 15.68 20.45 1.47
CA LYS A 2 14.70 19.67 2.26
C LYS A 2 13.31 20.21 1.91
N ILE A 3 12.52 19.43 1.19
CA ILE A 3 11.11 19.73 0.99
C ILE A 3 10.42 19.48 2.32
N ASN A 4 9.83 20.51 2.91
CA ASN A 4 9.17 20.42 4.20
C ASN A 4 7.76 19.84 3.98
N PHE A 5 7.59 18.56 4.26
CA PHE A 5 6.33 17.82 4.13
C PHE A 5 5.20 18.29 5.06
N GLN A 6 5.50 19.21 6.00
CA GLN A 6 4.46 19.74 6.89
C GLN A 6 3.30 20.42 6.15
N ASN A 7 3.51 20.90 4.93
CA ASN A 7 2.44 21.54 4.16
C ASN A 7 1.53 20.55 3.41
N MET A 8 1.94 19.29 3.20
CA MET A 8 1.04 18.28 2.62
C MET A 8 0.06 17.67 3.63
N CYS A 9 0.43 17.65 4.92
CA CYS A 9 -0.48 17.22 5.99
C CYS A 9 -1.49 18.29 6.42
N SER A 10 -1.29 19.58 6.07
CA SER A 10 -2.22 20.66 6.47
C SER A 10 -3.57 20.65 5.74
N LEU A 11 -3.72 19.85 4.67
CA LEU A 11 -5.02 19.60 4.02
C LEU A 11 -6.02 18.85 4.92
N ARG A 12 -5.59 18.29 6.05
CA ARG A 12 -6.48 17.67 7.04
C ARG A 12 -7.34 18.64 7.85
N LYS A 13 -7.13 19.95 7.76
CA LYS A 13 -7.83 20.95 8.60
C LYS A 13 -8.77 21.89 7.85
N ILE A 14 -9.14 21.62 6.62
CA ILE A 14 -10.20 22.39 5.95
C ILE A 14 -11.50 21.57 6.07
N SER A 15 -12.12 21.72 7.23
CA SER A 15 -13.51 21.30 7.43
C SER A 15 -14.46 22.36 6.93
N CYS A 16 -15.47 21.92 6.21
CA CYS A 16 -16.78 22.55 5.98
C CYS A 16 -16.81 24.06 5.65
N GLY A 17 -17.09 24.32 4.42
CA GLY A 17 -17.78 25.55 4.01
C GLY A 17 -17.12 26.27 2.87
N LEU A 18 -17.53 25.96 1.68
CA LEU A 18 -17.87 26.86 0.59
C LEU A 18 -17.75 26.10 -0.76
N ILE A 19 -18.89 25.80 -1.33
CA ILE A 19 -19.00 25.39 -2.74
C ILE A 19 -18.62 26.64 -3.55
N PHE A 20 -17.43 26.61 -4.16
CA PHE A 20 -17.10 27.53 -5.25
C PHE A 20 -16.88 26.72 -6.51
N SER A 21 -17.82 26.86 -7.43
CA SER A 21 -17.70 26.38 -8.80
C SER A 21 -16.50 27.08 -9.45
N MET A 22 -15.39 26.38 -9.61
CA MET A 22 -14.34 26.77 -10.53
C MET A 22 -14.31 25.77 -11.66
N ALA A 23 -14.72 26.21 -12.84
CA ALA A 23 -14.52 25.50 -14.08
C ALA A 23 -13.02 25.41 -14.35
N ILE A 24 -12.42 24.24 -14.08
CA ILE A 24 -11.07 23.93 -14.52
C ILE A 24 -11.19 23.30 -15.89
N SER A 25 -10.64 23.98 -16.88
CA SER A 25 -10.50 23.48 -18.24
C SER A 25 -9.72 22.17 -18.22
N LEU A 26 -10.38 21.08 -18.60
CA LEU A 26 -9.75 19.79 -18.89
C LEU A 26 -8.83 19.97 -20.10
N VAL A 27 -7.54 19.99 -19.87
CA VAL A 27 -6.56 19.71 -20.90
C VAL A 27 -6.50 18.20 -21.02
N ALA A 28 -7.07 17.68 -22.10
CA ALA A 28 -6.99 16.28 -22.48
C ALA A 28 -5.52 15.88 -22.65
N CYS A 29 -5.10 14.75 -22.08
CA CYS A 29 -3.89 14.07 -22.49
C CYS A 29 -4.05 13.66 -23.96
N GLY A 30 -3.47 14.44 -24.85
CA GLY A 30 -3.32 14.07 -26.24
C GLY A 30 -2.29 12.94 -26.35
N SER A 31 -2.58 11.98 -27.19
CA SER A 31 -1.64 10.98 -27.67
C SER A 31 -0.59 11.68 -28.52
N ASP A 32 0.61 11.86 -27.99
CA ASP A 32 1.72 12.34 -28.78
C ASP A 32 2.24 11.20 -29.65
N ASN A 33 2.10 11.37 -30.96
CA ASN A 33 2.82 10.60 -31.95
C ASN A 33 4.30 11.06 -31.88
N ASP A 34 5.19 10.14 -31.58
CA ASP A 34 6.63 10.36 -31.66
C ASP A 34 7.05 10.50 -33.13
N GLU A 35 7.23 11.73 -33.61
CA GLU A 35 8.04 11.98 -34.79
C GLU A 35 9.51 12.15 -34.34
N GLU A 36 10.36 11.18 -34.71
CA GLU A 36 11.81 11.31 -34.64
C GLU A 36 12.30 12.42 -35.59
N GLY A 37 12.44 13.61 -35.05
CA GLY A 37 13.11 14.73 -35.71
C GLY A 37 14.50 14.93 -35.13
N GLY A 38 15.54 14.42 -35.80
CA GLY A 38 16.94 14.77 -35.50
C GLY A 38 17.18 16.27 -35.69
N GLY A 39 17.22 17.01 -34.60
CA GLY A 39 17.62 18.40 -34.56
C GLY A 39 18.79 18.57 -33.59
N ASN A 40 19.93 19.05 -34.06
CA ASN A 40 21.03 19.60 -33.25
C ASN A 40 20.41 20.71 -32.37
N GLY A 41 20.11 20.37 -31.12
CA GLY A 41 19.56 21.32 -30.17
C GLY A 41 20.68 22.21 -29.65
N ASP A 42 20.68 23.42 -30.08
CA ASP A 42 21.24 24.55 -29.36
C ASP A 42 20.52 24.61 -28.01
N ASP A 43 21.20 24.29 -26.90
CA ASP A 43 20.68 24.41 -25.53
C ASP A 43 20.59 25.91 -25.14
N GLY A 44 19.89 26.68 -25.98
CA GLY A 44 19.77 28.11 -25.87
C GLY A 44 19.14 28.52 -24.56
N LEU A 45 19.93 29.16 -23.71
CA LEU A 45 19.43 30.01 -22.64
C LEU A 45 18.61 31.12 -23.31
N VAL A 46 17.29 31.10 -23.10
CA VAL A 46 16.41 32.17 -23.57
C VAL A 46 16.41 33.24 -22.48
N GLU A 47 16.79 34.47 -22.83
CA GLU A 47 16.65 35.60 -21.90
C GLU A 47 15.16 35.84 -21.57
N ASP A 48 14.83 35.85 -20.28
CA ASP A 48 13.54 36.30 -19.81
C ASP A 48 13.55 37.83 -19.80
N THR A 49 13.06 38.43 -20.87
CA THR A 49 12.99 39.89 -21.01
C THR A 49 12.02 40.54 -20.00
N SER A 50 11.21 39.77 -19.28
CA SER A 50 10.32 40.27 -18.21
C SER A 50 11.08 40.59 -16.93
N ILE A 51 12.26 39.98 -16.72
CA ILE A 51 13.14 40.21 -15.56
C ILE A 51 14.57 40.46 -16.07
N PRO A 52 15.02 41.68 -16.21
CA PRO A 52 16.34 41.99 -16.75
C PRO A 52 17.48 41.25 -16.04
N GLY A 53 18.35 40.62 -16.80
CA GLY A 53 19.49 39.87 -16.28
C GLY A 53 19.21 38.45 -15.81
N ASN A 54 18.01 37.88 -16.13
CA ASN A 54 17.69 36.48 -15.88
C ASN A 54 17.83 35.67 -17.15
N SER A 55 18.35 34.45 -16.98
CA SER A 55 18.32 33.41 -18.01
C SER A 55 17.31 32.33 -17.66
N ILE A 56 16.59 31.83 -18.65
CA ILE A 56 15.63 30.74 -18.50
C ILE A 56 16.29 29.45 -18.98
N VAL A 57 16.21 28.42 -18.17
CA VAL A 57 16.62 27.07 -18.52
C VAL A 57 15.37 26.20 -18.64
N THR A 58 15.14 25.63 -19.80
CA THR A 58 14.13 24.59 -20.00
C THR A 58 14.74 23.25 -19.60
N VAL A 59 14.11 22.59 -18.61
CA VAL A 59 14.60 21.31 -18.09
C VAL A 59 14.10 20.17 -18.95
N LYS A 60 15.02 19.34 -19.45
CA LYS A 60 14.68 18.09 -20.14
C LYS A 60 14.49 16.96 -19.12
N GLN A 61 13.35 16.26 -19.22
CA GLN A 61 13.11 15.06 -18.40
C GLN A 61 14.10 13.94 -18.74
N ASN A 62 14.71 13.36 -17.71
CA ASN A 62 15.34 12.05 -17.85
C ASN A 62 14.35 10.97 -17.32
N ARG A 63 13.67 10.29 -18.24
CA ARG A 63 12.68 9.25 -17.91
C ARG A 63 13.33 7.90 -17.58
N ASN A 64 14.65 7.75 -17.79
CA ASN A 64 15.36 6.47 -17.60
C ASN A 64 15.91 6.31 -16.16
N ILE A 65 15.77 7.30 -15.31
CA ILE A 65 16.22 7.25 -13.92
C ILE A 65 15.11 6.70 -13.02
N ILE A 66 15.43 5.67 -12.23
CA ILE A 66 14.57 5.17 -11.19
C ILE A 66 14.58 6.19 -10.03
N LEU A 67 13.42 6.69 -9.65
CA LEU A 67 13.23 7.60 -8.52
C LEU A 67 12.51 6.86 -7.39
N HIS A 68 13.10 6.91 -6.19
CA HIS A 68 12.46 6.42 -4.97
C HIS A 68 11.64 7.53 -4.29
N ASN A 69 10.55 7.91 -4.95
CA ASN A 69 9.63 8.91 -4.42
C ASN A 69 8.79 8.33 -3.26
N PRO A 70 8.36 9.16 -2.29
CA PRO A 70 7.38 8.73 -1.30
C PRO A 70 6.09 8.22 -1.96
N LEU A 71 5.51 7.14 -1.43
CA LEU A 71 4.28 6.53 -1.95
C LEU A 71 4.36 6.25 -3.46
N SER A 72 5.48 5.71 -3.93
CA SER A 72 5.71 5.40 -5.34
C SER A 72 6.63 4.20 -5.49
N GLY A 73 6.44 3.40 -6.53
CA GLY A 73 7.32 2.29 -6.90
C GLY A 73 6.83 0.93 -6.39
N TRP A 74 7.76 -0.03 -6.37
CA TRP A 74 7.44 -1.40 -5.97
C TRP A 74 7.54 -1.60 -4.45
N VAL A 75 6.66 -2.44 -3.94
CA VAL A 75 6.57 -2.84 -2.54
C VAL A 75 6.96 -4.31 -2.44
N LEU A 76 8.04 -4.62 -1.73
CA LEU A 76 8.43 -6.00 -1.47
C LEU A 76 7.62 -6.53 -0.30
N TYR A 77 6.73 -7.47 -0.56
CA TYR A 77 5.87 -8.05 0.45
C TYR A 77 6.55 -9.21 1.18
N ALA A 78 6.60 -9.18 2.50
CA ALA A 78 7.13 -10.24 3.35
C ALA A 78 6.16 -10.57 4.50
N GLY A 79 5.89 -11.86 4.69
CA GLY A 79 5.28 -12.36 5.91
C GLY A 79 6.34 -12.57 7.00
N ILE A 80 5.99 -12.37 8.27
CA ILE A 80 6.92 -12.63 9.39
C ILE A 80 6.71 -14.01 10.04
N GLY A 81 5.80 -14.83 9.49
CA GLY A 81 5.50 -16.17 9.95
C GLY A 81 6.62 -17.19 9.68
N ASP A 82 6.39 -18.45 10.05
CA ASP A 82 7.39 -19.52 10.01
C ASP A 82 7.90 -19.88 8.60
N GLY A 83 7.18 -19.49 7.55
CA GLY A 83 7.60 -19.71 6.17
C GLY A 83 8.68 -18.76 5.64
N LEU A 84 9.13 -17.77 6.43
CA LEU A 84 10.17 -16.84 5.98
C LEU A 84 11.54 -17.53 5.99
N SER A 85 12.22 -17.52 4.84
CA SER A 85 13.59 -18.05 4.71
C SER A 85 14.60 -17.20 5.50
N SER A 86 15.58 -17.84 6.12
CA SER A 86 16.74 -17.17 6.70
C SER A 86 17.64 -16.51 5.66
N THR A 87 17.53 -16.90 4.39
CA THR A 87 18.26 -16.34 3.24
C THR A 87 17.49 -15.26 2.50
N PHE A 88 16.36 -14.78 3.05
CA PHE A 88 15.46 -13.82 2.40
C PHE A 88 16.21 -12.68 1.69
N TRP A 89 17.06 -11.95 2.42
CA TRP A 89 17.80 -10.84 1.83
C TRP A 89 18.86 -11.28 0.83
N GLN A 90 19.52 -12.41 1.07
CA GLN A 90 20.49 -12.97 0.14
C GLN A 90 19.82 -13.36 -1.18
N ASP A 91 18.62 -13.93 -1.13
CA ASP A 91 17.85 -14.31 -2.30
C ASP A 91 17.41 -13.09 -3.11
N TYR A 92 16.98 -12.02 -2.43
CA TYR A 92 16.55 -10.78 -3.09
C TYR A 92 17.71 -9.87 -3.53
N ASP A 93 18.92 -10.03 -2.97
CA ASP A 93 20.14 -9.37 -3.47
C ASP A 93 20.74 -10.06 -4.70
N ASN A 94 20.36 -11.31 -4.96
CA ASN A 94 20.86 -12.12 -6.07
C ASN A 94 19.68 -12.72 -6.87
N PHE A 95 18.68 -11.92 -7.16
CA PHE A 95 17.44 -12.38 -7.74
C PHE A 95 17.58 -12.61 -9.26
N PRO A 96 17.13 -13.76 -9.80
CA PRO A 96 17.17 -14.01 -11.24
C PRO A 96 16.12 -13.16 -11.96
N SER A 97 16.50 -12.61 -13.09
CA SER A 97 15.61 -11.93 -14.02
C SER A 97 15.86 -12.41 -15.45
N SER A 98 15.00 -12.00 -16.39
CA SER A 98 15.20 -12.29 -17.82
C SER A 98 16.46 -11.62 -18.40
N GLU A 99 17.09 -10.70 -17.68
CA GLU A 99 18.30 -9.99 -18.11
C GLU A 99 19.53 -10.33 -17.24
N GLY A 100 19.45 -11.37 -16.42
CA GLY A 100 20.52 -11.79 -15.52
C GLY A 100 20.16 -11.58 -14.04
N THR A 101 21.17 -11.57 -13.18
CA THR A 101 20.98 -11.41 -11.74
C THR A 101 20.88 -9.93 -11.36
N VAL A 102 19.88 -9.58 -10.55
CA VAL A 102 19.61 -8.21 -10.10
C VAL A 102 19.38 -8.16 -8.60
N LYS A 103 19.43 -6.97 -8.00
CA LYS A 103 18.94 -6.72 -6.65
C LYS A 103 17.52 -6.21 -6.73
N VAL A 104 16.59 -6.84 -6.02
CA VAL A 104 15.18 -6.40 -5.99
C VAL A 104 15.05 -5.01 -5.38
N SER A 105 15.92 -4.64 -4.43
CA SER A 105 15.97 -3.31 -3.83
C SER A 105 16.36 -2.18 -4.77
N ASP A 106 16.88 -2.48 -5.96
CA ASP A 106 17.11 -1.46 -7.00
C ASP A 106 15.78 -0.99 -7.63
N TYR A 107 14.72 -1.76 -7.48
CA TYR A 107 13.38 -1.50 -8.02
C TYR A 107 12.34 -1.24 -6.93
N ALA A 108 12.44 -1.95 -5.79
CA ALA A 108 11.51 -1.82 -4.66
C ALA A 108 12.09 -0.91 -3.57
N ASN A 109 11.29 0.05 -3.11
CA ASN A 109 11.68 1.01 -2.07
C ASN A 109 10.94 0.84 -0.75
N THR A 110 10.06 -0.14 -0.65
CA THR A 110 9.24 -0.40 0.53
C THR A 110 9.23 -1.88 0.85
N LEU A 111 9.45 -2.24 2.12
CA LEU A 111 9.23 -3.57 2.65
C LEU A 111 7.89 -3.62 3.37
N TYR A 112 6.94 -4.39 2.85
CA TYR A 112 5.62 -4.56 3.43
C TYR A 112 5.56 -5.79 4.31
N LEU A 113 5.36 -5.56 5.60
CA LEU A 113 5.32 -6.57 6.65
C LEU A 113 3.85 -6.88 6.99
N ARG A 114 3.35 -8.01 6.48
CA ARG A 114 2.02 -8.51 6.80
C ARG A 114 2.13 -9.79 7.62
N GLY A 115 1.50 -9.81 8.79
CA GLY A 115 1.58 -10.96 9.68
C GLY A 115 0.49 -10.98 10.73
N ALA A 116 0.48 -12.06 11.51
CA ALA A 116 -0.42 -12.19 12.64
C ALA A 116 -0.11 -11.13 13.71
N TRP A 117 -1.13 -10.53 14.31
CA TRP A 117 -0.93 -9.66 15.46
C TRP A 117 -0.11 -10.36 16.57
N ALA A 118 -0.35 -11.66 16.80
CA ALA A 118 0.39 -12.47 17.76
C ALA A 118 1.90 -12.50 17.50
N ASP A 119 2.35 -12.44 16.24
CA ASP A 119 3.76 -12.40 15.87
C ASP A 119 4.41 -11.05 16.21
N PHE A 120 3.65 -9.96 16.15
CA PHE A 120 4.12 -8.62 16.49
C PHE A 120 4.01 -8.30 17.98
N ASN A 121 3.09 -8.96 18.70
CA ASN A 121 2.81 -8.72 20.12
C ASN A 121 2.53 -10.06 20.84
N PRO A 122 3.55 -10.90 21.05
CA PRO A 122 3.39 -12.27 21.57
C PRO A 122 2.89 -12.33 23.02
N GLU A 123 3.21 -11.35 23.84
CA GLU A 123 2.75 -11.22 25.23
C GLU A 123 2.28 -9.79 25.50
N GLU A 124 1.42 -9.59 26.48
CA GLU A 124 0.93 -8.27 26.81
C GLU A 124 2.08 -7.31 27.17
N GLY A 125 2.17 -6.20 26.43
CA GLY A 125 3.20 -5.19 26.62
C GLY A 125 4.56 -5.53 26.03
N LYS A 126 4.75 -6.73 25.44
CA LYS A 126 5.97 -7.10 24.72
C LYS A 126 5.74 -7.03 23.21
N TYR A 127 6.56 -6.28 22.54
CA TYR A 127 6.45 -6.05 21.10
C TYR A 127 7.68 -6.61 20.36
N ALA A 128 7.46 -7.29 19.27
CA ALA A 128 8.50 -8.02 18.52
C ALA A 128 9.64 -7.13 18.01
N TRP A 129 9.41 -5.84 17.83
CA TRP A 129 10.44 -4.88 17.43
C TRP A 129 11.32 -4.37 18.59
N ASN A 130 10.94 -4.62 19.85
CA ASN A 130 11.72 -4.21 21.01
C ASN A 130 12.88 -5.17 21.28
N SER A 131 13.94 -4.67 21.91
CA SER A 131 15.14 -5.46 22.20
C SER A 131 14.90 -6.59 23.21
N ASP A 132 13.92 -6.43 24.11
CA ASP A 132 13.54 -7.39 25.16
C ASP A 132 12.63 -8.53 24.67
N CYS A 133 12.18 -8.49 23.42
CA CYS A 133 11.41 -9.56 22.80
C CYS A 133 12.32 -10.47 21.96
N ASP A 134 12.42 -11.76 22.30
CA ASP A 134 13.35 -12.72 21.69
C ASP A 134 12.65 -13.97 21.09
N THR A 135 11.38 -13.83 20.71
CA THR A 135 10.65 -14.91 20.04
C THR A 135 11.18 -15.15 18.61
N PRO A 136 10.94 -16.33 18.01
CA PRO A 136 11.33 -16.59 16.63
C PRO A 136 10.78 -15.55 15.63
N SER A 137 9.52 -15.14 15.79
CA SER A 137 8.92 -14.07 14.96
C SER A 137 9.58 -12.72 15.19
N ALA A 138 9.95 -12.38 16.45
CA ALA A 138 10.69 -11.16 16.74
C ALA A 138 12.08 -11.13 16.08
N LYS A 139 12.80 -12.27 16.08
CA LYS A 139 14.09 -12.39 15.39
C LYS A 139 13.94 -12.19 13.89
N ARG A 140 12.91 -12.80 13.27
CA ARG A 140 12.61 -12.61 11.85
C ARG A 140 12.25 -11.16 11.54
N LEU A 141 11.38 -10.55 12.34
CA LEU A 141 10.99 -9.14 12.17
C LEU A 141 12.19 -8.20 12.25
N LYS A 142 13.06 -8.37 13.25
CA LYS A 142 14.27 -7.55 13.41
C LYS A 142 15.23 -7.74 12.23
N MET A 143 15.43 -8.96 11.75
CA MET A 143 16.23 -9.24 10.54
C MET A 143 15.65 -8.55 9.30
N LEU A 144 14.33 -8.58 9.12
CA LEU A 144 13.67 -7.92 8.02
C LEU A 144 13.81 -6.39 8.09
N ILE A 145 13.57 -5.79 9.27
CA ILE A 145 13.69 -4.34 9.48
C ILE A 145 15.13 -3.86 9.25
N GLU A 146 16.12 -4.55 9.81
CA GLU A 146 17.52 -4.19 9.65
C GLU A 146 17.97 -4.32 8.18
N GLY A 147 17.56 -5.40 7.51
CA GLY A 147 17.86 -5.60 6.10
C GLY A 147 17.19 -4.56 5.18
N ALA A 148 15.99 -4.12 5.48
CA ALA A 148 15.32 -3.03 4.78
C ALA A 148 16.08 -1.70 4.95
N LYS A 149 16.50 -1.40 6.19
CA LYS A 149 17.30 -0.21 6.50
C LYS A 149 18.63 -0.18 5.73
N GLN A 150 19.34 -1.32 5.66
CA GLN A 150 20.61 -1.44 4.90
C GLN A 150 20.41 -1.19 3.40
N ARG A 151 19.19 -1.35 2.89
CA ARG A 151 18.82 -1.13 1.46
C ARG A 151 18.06 0.15 1.22
N ASN A 152 18.02 1.06 2.20
CA ASN A 152 17.26 2.32 2.15
C ASN A 152 15.77 2.14 1.83
N MET A 153 15.19 1.00 2.20
CA MET A 153 13.77 0.73 2.05
C MET A 153 13.00 1.23 3.27
N LYS A 154 11.82 1.80 3.05
CA LYS A 154 10.88 2.10 4.12
C LYS A 154 10.05 0.87 4.46
N LEU A 155 9.42 0.88 5.63
CA LEU A 155 8.53 -0.18 6.07
C LEU A 155 7.08 0.14 5.73
N ALA A 156 6.28 -0.90 5.58
CA ALA A 156 4.82 -0.80 5.60
C ALA A 156 4.26 -1.96 6.42
N PHE A 157 3.07 -1.78 7.03
CA PHE A 157 2.53 -2.77 7.97
C PHE A 157 1.07 -3.11 7.70
N THR A 158 0.74 -4.40 7.88
CA THR A 158 -0.63 -4.89 8.11
C THR A 158 -0.61 -5.96 9.18
N PHE A 159 -1.54 -5.87 10.12
CA PHE A 159 -1.71 -6.82 11.22
C PHE A 159 -3.01 -7.58 11.04
N VAL A 160 -2.91 -8.89 10.85
CA VAL A 160 -4.08 -9.74 10.67
C VAL A 160 -4.52 -10.29 12.02
N VAL A 161 -5.78 -10.13 12.37
CA VAL A 161 -6.33 -10.62 13.64
C VAL A 161 -7.16 -11.90 13.50
N ASP A 162 -7.72 -12.15 12.33
CA ASP A 162 -8.59 -13.30 12.04
C ASP A 162 -7.74 -14.53 11.71
N SER A 163 -8.01 -15.62 12.42
CA SER A 163 -7.26 -16.87 12.29
C SER A 163 -7.88 -17.87 11.31
N ARG A 164 -9.01 -17.55 10.68
CA ARG A 164 -9.62 -18.46 9.70
C ARG A 164 -8.64 -18.82 8.58
N ASP A 165 -8.64 -20.06 8.17
CA ASP A 165 -7.70 -20.62 7.18
C ASP A 165 -6.23 -20.68 7.66
N LYS A 166 -5.98 -20.49 8.96
CA LYS A 166 -4.64 -20.48 9.55
C LYS A 166 -4.40 -21.72 10.42
N HIS A 167 -3.14 -21.95 10.75
CA HIS A 167 -2.70 -23.09 11.57
C HIS A 167 -2.35 -22.72 13.01
N TYR A 168 -2.54 -21.44 13.40
CA TYR A 168 -2.35 -20.94 14.76
C TYR A 168 -3.18 -19.66 14.95
N ASN A 169 -3.33 -19.21 16.20
CA ASN A 169 -4.09 -18.00 16.52
C ASN A 169 -3.34 -16.75 16.07
N PHE A 170 -3.95 -15.96 15.21
CA PHE A 170 -3.41 -14.70 14.74
C PHE A 170 -3.58 -13.55 15.74
N THR A 171 -4.58 -13.64 16.63
CA THR A 171 -4.70 -12.77 17.79
C THR A 171 -3.95 -13.37 18.98
N PRO A 172 -3.17 -12.59 19.74
CA PRO A 172 -2.44 -13.08 20.91
C PRO A 172 -3.33 -13.77 21.94
N ASN A 173 -2.85 -14.86 22.54
CA ASN A 173 -3.65 -15.65 23.48
C ASN A 173 -4.06 -14.87 24.73
N PHE A 174 -3.25 -13.91 25.21
CA PHE A 174 -3.60 -13.08 26.36
C PHE A 174 -4.90 -12.29 26.15
N VAL A 175 -5.30 -12.02 24.90
CA VAL A 175 -6.59 -11.34 24.60
C VAL A 175 -7.77 -12.28 24.88
N LYS A 176 -7.64 -13.55 24.49
CA LYS A 176 -8.64 -14.59 24.81
C LYS A 176 -8.71 -14.85 26.32
N GLU A 177 -7.55 -14.96 26.97
CA GLU A 177 -7.39 -15.19 28.41
C GLU A 177 -7.95 -14.03 29.24
N ALA A 178 -7.89 -12.80 28.73
CA ALA A 178 -8.53 -11.64 29.35
C ALA A 178 -10.07 -11.63 29.23
N GLY A 179 -10.66 -12.63 28.55
CA GLY A 179 -12.10 -12.82 28.43
C GLY A 179 -12.74 -12.19 27.20
N ALA A 180 -11.96 -11.81 26.19
CA ALA A 180 -12.51 -11.33 24.93
C ALA A 180 -13.39 -12.41 24.27
N LYS A 181 -14.53 -12.00 23.77
CA LYS A 181 -15.44 -12.88 23.01
C LYS A 181 -14.91 -13.11 21.61
N GLY A 182 -15.06 -14.34 21.14
CA GLY A 182 -14.61 -14.74 19.83
C GLY A 182 -15.25 -16.06 19.40
N TYR A 183 -14.75 -16.60 18.31
CA TYR A 183 -15.25 -17.83 17.72
C TYR A 183 -14.08 -18.76 17.34
N GLU A 184 -14.38 -20.03 17.28
CA GLU A 184 -13.44 -21.03 16.86
C GLU A 184 -13.76 -21.49 15.43
N THR A 185 -12.72 -21.70 14.64
CA THR A 185 -12.79 -22.35 13.32
C THR A 185 -11.80 -23.49 13.26
N GLN A 186 -11.97 -24.38 12.29
CA GLN A 186 -11.09 -25.53 12.12
C GLN A 186 -10.50 -25.51 10.72
N THR A 187 -9.18 -25.63 10.64
CA THR A 187 -8.42 -25.78 9.39
C THR A 187 -7.67 -27.11 9.44
N GLY A 188 -8.14 -28.08 8.67
CA GLY A 188 -7.67 -29.46 8.80
C GLY A 188 -7.95 -30.03 10.20
N SER A 189 -6.91 -30.44 10.92
CA SER A 189 -7.01 -30.91 12.32
C SER A 189 -6.81 -29.82 13.37
N VAL A 190 -6.46 -28.60 12.97
CA VAL A 190 -6.10 -27.52 13.88
C VAL A 190 -7.33 -26.64 14.15
N LYS A 191 -7.65 -26.44 15.43
CA LYS A 191 -8.61 -25.43 15.88
C LYS A 191 -7.92 -24.13 16.16
N VAL A 192 -8.48 -23.04 15.64
CA VAL A 192 -7.98 -21.69 15.82
C VAL A 192 -9.10 -20.78 16.32
N TRP A 193 -8.71 -19.77 17.10
CA TRP A 193 -9.62 -18.79 17.66
C TRP A 193 -9.42 -17.42 17.03
N SER A 194 -10.53 -16.70 16.82
CA SER A 194 -10.54 -15.31 16.36
C SER A 194 -11.48 -14.48 17.23
N PRO A 195 -11.12 -13.24 17.55
CA PRO A 195 -12.01 -12.35 18.30
C PRO A 195 -13.15 -11.82 17.43
N TYR A 196 -14.23 -11.41 18.10
CA TYR A 196 -15.22 -10.53 17.49
C TYR A 196 -14.73 -9.08 17.58
N PRO A 197 -14.65 -8.31 16.47
CA PRO A 197 -14.11 -6.95 16.50
C PRO A 197 -15.02 -5.93 17.23
N ASP A 198 -16.26 -6.29 17.52
CA ASP A 198 -17.19 -5.52 18.35
C ASP A 198 -17.11 -5.87 19.85
N ASP A 199 -16.18 -6.74 20.27
CA ASP A 199 -15.94 -7.05 21.67
C ASP A 199 -15.09 -5.96 22.34
N PRO A 200 -15.53 -5.39 23.49
CA PRO A 200 -14.82 -4.28 24.12
C PRO A 200 -13.45 -4.66 24.72
N ILE A 201 -13.27 -5.93 25.12
CA ILE A 201 -11.98 -6.40 25.65
C ILE A 201 -10.99 -6.51 24.49
N PHE A 202 -11.40 -7.09 23.36
CA PHE A 202 -10.60 -7.10 22.14
C PHE A 202 -10.21 -5.68 21.73
N GLN A 203 -11.17 -4.76 21.64
CA GLN A 203 -10.92 -3.37 21.24
C GLN A 203 -9.89 -2.69 22.14
N LYS A 204 -10.00 -2.88 23.46
CA LYS A 204 -9.04 -2.34 24.44
C LYS A 204 -7.60 -2.79 24.17
N TYR A 205 -7.39 -4.08 23.92
CA TYR A 205 -6.03 -4.62 23.69
C TYR A 205 -5.51 -4.28 22.30
N TYR A 206 -6.37 -4.28 21.30
CA TYR A 206 -6.00 -3.87 19.96
C TYR A 206 -5.61 -2.39 19.89
N GLU A 207 -6.35 -1.53 20.54
CA GLU A 207 -6.01 -0.11 20.66
C GLU A 207 -4.67 0.08 21.36
N LYS A 208 -4.40 -0.65 22.47
CA LYS A 208 -3.10 -0.62 23.17
C LYS A 208 -1.95 -0.99 22.23
N PHE A 209 -2.12 -2.03 21.42
CA PHE A 209 -1.15 -2.46 20.45
C PHE A 209 -0.91 -1.40 19.36
N ILE A 210 -1.96 -0.87 18.73
CA ILE A 210 -1.84 0.12 17.66
C ILE A 210 -1.23 1.42 18.16
N ARG A 211 -1.54 1.86 19.38
CA ARG A 211 -0.89 3.02 20.01
C ARG A 211 0.59 2.80 20.28
N ALA A 212 0.97 1.59 20.71
CA ALA A 212 2.38 1.25 20.91
C ALA A 212 3.14 1.24 19.57
N LEU A 213 2.54 0.68 18.53
CA LEU A 213 3.12 0.70 17.19
C LEU A 213 3.33 2.14 16.70
N ALA A 214 2.31 2.99 16.82
CA ALA A 214 2.39 4.37 16.37
C ALA A 214 3.45 5.18 17.13
N LYS A 215 3.67 4.89 18.41
CA LYS A 215 4.74 5.52 19.19
C LYS A 215 6.12 5.34 18.54
N ASP A 216 6.39 4.17 17.97
CA ASP A 216 7.69 3.82 17.44
C ASP A 216 7.80 4.00 15.91
N PHE A 217 6.65 3.92 15.20
CA PHE A 217 6.59 3.86 13.74
C PHE A 217 5.72 4.95 13.06
N ASN A 218 5.18 5.91 13.78
CA ASN A 218 4.54 7.09 13.15
C ASN A 218 5.61 8.09 12.69
N ASP A 219 6.52 7.61 11.85
CA ASP A 219 7.68 8.32 11.33
C ASP A 219 7.77 8.12 9.81
N PRO A 220 7.47 9.16 9.00
CA PRO A 220 7.46 9.04 7.55
C PRO A 220 8.85 8.84 6.94
N ASP A 221 9.93 9.03 7.70
CA ASP A 221 11.28 8.69 7.24
C ASP A 221 11.54 7.18 7.31
N LYS A 222 10.82 6.45 8.18
CA LYS A 222 10.96 4.99 8.36
C LYS A 222 9.82 4.19 7.74
N VAL A 223 8.59 4.73 7.74
CA VAL A 223 7.38 4.02 7.35
C VAL A 223 6.71 4.71 6.17
N GLN A 224 6.44 3.94 5.14
CA GLN A 224 5.79 4.40 3.93
C GLN A 224 4.28 4.50 4.11
N PHE A 225 3.69 3.46 4.71
CA PHE A 225 2.25 3.41 5.01
C PHE A 225 1.91 2.33 6.05
N VAL A 226 0.71 2.44 6.61
CA VAL A 226 0.09 1.40 7.43
C VAL A 226 -1.28 1.06 6.83
N SER A 227 -1.57 -0.24 6.66
CA SER A 227 -2.91 -0.68 6.30
C SER A 227 -3.77 -0.76 7.55
N GLY A 228 -4.82 0.05 7.59
CA GLY A 228 -5.62 0.24 8.79
C GLY A 228 -6.85 -0.63 8.82
N SER A 229 -6.85 -1.64 9.62
CA SER A 229 -7.89 -2.42 10.29
C SER A 229 -7.43 -3.83 10.64
N GLY A 230 -6.95 -4.62 9.69
CA GLY A 230 -6.53 -6.00 9.92
C GLY A 230 -7.66 -7.00 10.21
N PHE A 231 -8.91 -6.58 10.07
CA PHE A 231 -10.09 -7.40 10.38
C PHE A 231 -10.57 -8.24 9.20
N GLY A 232 -11.39 -9.24 9.51
CA GLY A 232 -11.94 -10.14 8.54
C GLY A 232 -10.91 -11.10 7.96
N LYS A 233 -11.34 -11.84 6.95
CA LYS A 233 -10.50 -12.84 6.32
C LYS A 233 -9.24 -12.17 5.75
N TRP A 234 -8.09 -12.70 6.07
CA TRP A 234 -6.76 -12.22 5.68
C TRP A 234 -6.43 -10.76 6.10
N GLY A 235 -7.27 -10.11 6.91
CA GLY A 235 -7.10 -8.70 7.27
C GLY A 235 -7.57 -7.72 6.20
N GLU A 236 -8.34 -8.17 5.22
CA GLU A 236 -8.80 -7.40 4.07
C GLU A 236 -10.18 -6.74 4.28
N TYR A 237 -10.73 -6.90 5.45
CA TYR A 237 -11.98 -6.30 5.90
C TYR A 237 -13.24 -6.80 5.17
N HIS A 238 -13.24 -8.06 4.73
CA HIS A 238 -14.43 -8.79 4.28
C HIS A 238 -14.65 -10.05 5.13
N SER A 239 -15.83 -10.65 5.05
CA SER A 239 -16.21 -11.79 5.87
C SER A 239 -15.98 -11.55 7.37
N VAL A 240 -16.30 -10.35 7.86
CA VAL A 240 -16.11 -9.95 9.26
C VAL A 240 -17.27 -10.47 10.11
N TRP A 241 -16.96 -11.21 11.14
CA TRP A 241 -17.98 -11.73 12.05
C TRP A 241 -18.07 -10.90 13.32
N TYR A 242 -19.31 -10.56 13.72
CA TYR A 242 -19.60 -9.70 14.87
C TYR A 242 -20.37 -10.47 15.93
N TYR A 243 -20.06 -10.24 17.22
CA TYR A 243 -20.75 -10.84 18.35
C TYR A 243 -22.22 -10.45 18.38
N GLN A 244 -22.51 -9.15 18.25
CA GLN A 244 -23.87 -8.62 18.27
C GLN A 244 -24.75 -9.26 17.18
N VAL A 245 -24.17 -9.63 16.05
CA VAL A 245 -24.89 -10.22 14.91
C VAL A 245 -25.06 -11.72 15.12
N ARG A 246 -23.95 -12.43 15.34
CA ARG A 246 -23.95 -13.90 15.35
C ARG A 246 -24.56 -14.49 16.61
N GLU A 247 -24.26 -13.89 17.76
CA GLU A 247 -24.67 -14.44 19.06
C GLU A 247 -25.96 -13.79 19.60
N LEU A 248 -26.22 -12.52 19.22
CA LEU A 248 -27.38 -11.79 19.73
C LEU A 248 -28.44 -11.50 18.66
N GLY A 249 -28.23 -11.92 17.40
CA GLY A 249 -29.18 -11.77 16.32
C GLY A 249 -29.53 -10.32 15.93
N LYS A 250 -28.63 -9.36 16.25
CA LYS A 250 -28.88 -7.95 15.93
C LYS A 250 -28.60 -7.66 14.45
N PRO A 251 -29.19 -6.58 13.89
CA PRO A 251 -28.88 -6.14 12.54
C PRO A 251 -27.37 -5.86 12.33
N GLU A 252 -26.82 -6.27 11.18
CA GLU A 252 -25.39 -6.15 10.90
C GLU A 252 -24.93 -4.70 10.75
N LEU A 253 -25.65 -3.89 9.98
CA LEU A 253 -25.17 -2.58 9.57
C LEU A 253 -24.79 -1.64 10.71
N PRO A 254 -25.59 -1.49 11.80
CA PRO A 254 -25.21 -0.63 12.93
C PRO A 254 -23.91 -1.09 13.62
N THR A 255 -23.75 -2.40 13.82
CA THR A 255 -22.55 -2.98 14.46
C THR A 255 -21.33 -2.81 13.56
N ARG A 256 -21.47 -3.14 12.28
CA ARG A 256 -20.45 -2.98 11.23
C ARG A 256 -19.96 -1.53 11.17
N GLU A 257 -20.88 -0.57 11.12
CA GLU A 257 -20.55 0.85 11.05
C GLU A 257 -19.85 1.35 12.31
N ALA A 258 -20.32 0.94 13.50
CA ALA A 258 -19.67 1.30 14.76
C ALA A 258 -18.23 0.79 14.85
N VAL A 259 -17.98 -0.47 14.44
CA VAL A 259 -16.63 -1.05 14.40
C VAL A 259 -15.76 -0.37 13.35
N PHE A 260 -16.32 -0.08 12.18
CA PHE A 260 -15.61 0.62 11.11
C PHE A 260 -15.20 2.03 11.55
N ASP A 261 -16.11 2.79 12.16
CA ASP A 261 -15.82 4.11 12.67
C ASP A 261 -14.75 4.07 13.77
N TRP A 262 -14.89 3.16 14.75
CA TRP A 262 -13.92 3.01 15.82
C TRP A 262 -12.50 2.72 15.28
N VAL A 263 -12.34 1.74 14.41
CA VAL A 263 -11.00 1.38 13.92
C VAL A 263 -10.41 2.45 13.01
N THR A 264 -11.22 3.07 12.16
CA THR A 264 -10.73 4.14 11.28
C THR A 264 -10.40 5.42 12.06
N ASP A 265 -11.12 5.72 13.14
CA ASP A 265 -10.78 6.82 14.05
C ASP A 265 -9.48 6.52 14.80
N LEU A 266 -9.30 5.31 15.32
CA LEU A 266 -8.09 4.91 16.02
C LEU A 266 -6.84 5.13 15.15
N TYR A 267 -6.80 4.54 13.97
CA TYR A 267 -5.62 4.65 13.10
C TYR A 267 -5.37 6.08 12.64
N SER A 268 -6.41 6.83 12.26
CA SER A 268 -6.24 8.23 11.82
C SER A 268 -5.76 9.16 12.92
N GLN A 269 -6.09 8.85 14.19
CA GLN A 269 -5.64 9.64 15.34
C GLN A 269 -4.18 9.37 15.69
N VAL A 270 -3.71 8.12 15.58
CA VAL A 270 -2.38 7.74 16.05
C VAL A 270 -1.32 7.78 14.93
N PHE A 271 -1.72 7.62 13.68
CA PHE A 271 -0.84 7.78 12.51
C PHE A 271 -1.13 9.09 11.80
N ASP A 272 -0.80 10.21 12.44
CA ASP A 272 -1.01 11.56 11.89
C ASP A 272 0.09 12.00 10.91
N LYS A 273 1.22 11.27 10.85
CA LYS A 273 2.35 11.55 9.97
C LYS A 273 2.53 10.52 8.86
N VAL A 274 2.16 9.28 9.13
CA VAL A 274 2.28 8.17 8.20
C VAL A 274 0.93 7.92 7.51
N PRO A 275 0.88 7.80 6.19
CA PRO A 275 -0.34 7.47 5.46
C PRO A 275 -0.97 6.15 5.91
N VAL A 276 -2.29 6.16 6.07
CA VAL A 276 -3.08 4.97 6.41
C VAL A 276 -3.92 4.59 5.20
N PHE A 277 -3.99 3.28 4.91
CA PHE A 277 -4.73 2.75 3.77
C PHE A 277 -5.91 1.90 4.25
N VAL A 278 -7.01 1.95 3.50
CA VAL A 278 -8.16 1.06 3.65
C VAL A 278 -8.39 0.29 2.35
N ASN A 279 -8.72 -0.97 2.45
CA ASN A 279 -9.10 -1.76 1.28
C ASN A 279 -10.39 -1.20 0.68
N TYR A 280 -10.47 -1.15 -0.65
CA TYR A 280 -11.72 -0.92 -1.35
C TYR A 280 -12.12 -2.18 -2.12
N HIS A 281 -13.26 -2.70 -1.83
CA HIS A 281 -13.90 -3.83 -2.53
C HIS A 281 -15.37 -3.88 -2.19
N ARG A 282 -16.14 -4.71 -2.87
CA ARG A 282 -17.61 -4.77 -2.81
C ARG A 282 -18.23 -5.12 -1.45
N TRP A 283 -17.43 -5.63 -0.49
CA TRP A 283 -17.92 -6.27 0.74
C TRP A 283 -17.25 -5.75 2.01
N ILE A 284 -16.86 -4.48 2.08
CA ILE A 284 -16.17 -3.90 3.24
C ILE A 284 -16.98 -4.11 4.53
N GLY A 285 -16.40 -4.84 5.49
CA GLY A 285 -16.94 -5.06 6.82
C GLY A 285 -18.16 -5.97 6.89
N THR A 286 -18.62 -6.55 5.79
CA THR A 286 -19.77 -7.46 5.83
C THR A 286 -19.37 -8.83 6.36
N SER A 287 -20.33 -9.54 6.94
CA SER A 287 -20.17 -10.95 7.32
C SER A 287 -20.26 -11.92 6.13
N LYS A 288 -20.68 -11.42 4.98
CA LYS A 288 -20.81 -12.21 3.75
C LYS A 288 -19.44 -12.52 3.13
N GLU A 289 -19.39 -13.67 2.49
CA GLU A 289 -18.33 -14.04 1.56
C GLU A 289 -18.55 -13.37 0.20
N TRP A 290 -17.55 -13.44 -0.69
CA TRP A 290 -17.68 -12.97 -2.06
C TRP A 290 -18.83 -13.67 -2.77
N ASP A 291 -19.69 -12.92 -3.43
CA ASP A 291 -20.88 -13.39 -4.13
C ASP A 291 -20.93 -12.81 -5.56
N GLY A 292 -20.19 -13.43 -6.47
CA GLY A 292 -20.17 -13.06 -7.89
C GLY A 292 -19.94 -11.55 -8.11
N ASN A 293 -20.81 -10.93 -8.90
CA ASN A 293 -20.76 -9.49 -9.20
C ASN A 293 -21.59 -8.63 -8.25
N ASN A 294 -22.20 -9.24 -7.23
CA ASN A 294 -22.98 -8.49 -6.25
C ASN A 294 -22.09 -7.61 -5.38
N TYR A 295 -22.66 -6.58 -4.79
CA TYR A 295 -21.99 -5.67 -3.88
C TYR A 295 -22.93 -5.23 -2.77
N ASP A 296 -22.37 -4.82 -1.65
CA ASP A 296 -23.12 -4.22 -0.57
C ASP A 296 -23.26 -2.71 -0.79
N LYS A 297 -24.49 -2.19 -0.69
CA LYS A 297 -24.83 -0.79 -0.99
C LYS A 297 -24.16 0.23 -0.06
N ASP A 298 -23.81 -0.16 1.17
CA ASP A 298 -23.21 0.72 2.18
C ASP A 298 -21.68 0.75 2.10
N THR A 299 -21.06 -0.16 1.35
CA THR A 299 -19.60 -0.27 1.22
C THR A 299 -18.96 1.03 0.72
N GLU A 300 -19.49 1.62 -0.36
CA GLU A 300 -18.93 2.85 -0.93
C GLU A 300 -19.00 4.02 0.07
N ARG A 301 -20.11 4.12 0.81
CA ARG A 301 -20.30 5.13 1.85
C ARG A 301 -19.30 4.98 2.98
N LEU A 302 -19.07 3.75 3.45
CA LEU A 302 -18.12 3.48 4.54
C LEU A 302 -16.68 3.79 4.11
N ILE A 303 -16.26 3.36 2.92
CA ILE A 303 -14.92 3.70 2.40
C ILE A 303 -14.78 5.21 2.25
N GLY A 304 -15.81 5.91 1.75
CA GLY A 304 -15.82 7.37 1.67
C GLY A 304 -15.64 8.06 3.02
N LYS A 305 -16.20 7.50 4.11
CA LYS A 305 -15.94 7.98 5.48
C LYS A 305 -14.46 7.85 5.87
N ALA A 306 -13.81 6.73 5.53
CA ALA A 306 -12.39 6.54 5.80
C ALA A 306 -11.54 7.53 4.99
N VAL A 307 -11.83 7.74 3.70
CA VAL A 307 -11.13 8.73 2.88
C VAL A 307 -11.32 10.15 3.44
N ALA A 308 -12.50 10.50 3.93
CA ALA A 308 -12.74 11.79 4.60
C ALA A 308 -11.91 11.97 5.89
N LYS A 309 -11.52 10.87 6.54
CA LYS A 309 -10.57 10.85 7.67
C LYS A 309 -9.09 10.89 7.23
N GLY A 310 -8.81 10.96 5.92
CA GLY A 310 -7.48 11.03 5.33
C GLY A 310 -6.87 9.69 4.97
N TYR A 311 -7.66 8.63 4.83
CA TYR A 311 -7.19 7.35 4.34
C TYR A 311 -6.91 7.39 2.84
N SER A 312 -5.89 6.65 2.44
CA SER A 312 -5.60 6.26 1.06
C SER A 312 -6.23 4.90 0.76
N LEU A 313 -6.18 4.45 -0.48
CA LEU A 313 -6.87 3.26 -0.95
C LEU A 313 -5.91 2.11 -1.27
N ARG A 314 -6.30 0.91 -0.91
CA ARG A 314 -5.64 -0.33 -1.27
C ARG A 314 -6.65 -1.30 -1.88
N HIS A 315 -6.23 -2.05 -2.88
CA HIS A 315 -7.00 -3.19 -3.35
C HIS A 315 -6.08 -4.38 -3.59
N ASP A 316 -6.60 -5.54 -3.25
CA ASP A 316 -5.99 -6.82 -3.56
C ASP A 316 -6.62 -7.37 -4.85
N ALA A 317 -6.01 -8.39 -5.44
CA ALA A 317 -6.55 -9.13 -6.58
C ALA A 317 -6.62 -8.37 -7.93
N PHE A 318 -5.76 -7.38 -8.17
CA PHE A 318 -5.58 -6.84 -9.52
C PHE A 318 -5.27 -7.96 -10.52
N GLY A 319 -5.79 -7.85 -11.74
CA GLY A 319 -5.67 -8.88 -12.77
C GLY A 319 -6.68 -10.03 -12.67
N MET A 320 -7.31 -10.25 -11.51
CA MET A 320 -8.33 -11.28 -11.33
C MET A 320 -9.73 -10.72 -11.61
N LYS A 321 -10.33 -11.06 -12.75
CA LYS A 321 -11.64 -10.52 -13.17
C LYS A 321 -12.78 -10.86 -12.20
N THR A 322 -12.67 -11.95 -11.46
CA THR A 322 -13.65 -12.33 -10.44
C THR A 322 -13.67 -11.37 -9.25
N TYR A 323 -12.51 -10.88 -8.83
CA TYR A 323 -12.35 -10.05 -7.63
C TYR A 323 -12.17 -8.57 -7.94
N TYR A 324 -11.58 -8.23 -9.11
CA TYR A 324 -11.45 -6.86 -9.59
C TYR A 324 -12.31 -6.69 -10.85
N SER A 325 -13.48 -6.11 -10.67
CA SER A 325 -14.55 -6.09 -11.70
C SER A 325 -14.99 -4.66 -12.03
N THR A 326 -16.14 -4.55 -12.63
CA THR A 326 -16.74 -3.25 -13.01
C THR A 326 -16.97 -2.35 -11.80
N TRP A 327 -17.36 -2.90 -10.65
CA TRP A 327 -17.59 -2.08 -9.44
C TRP A 327 -16.30 -1.43 -8.97
N GLU A 328 -15.22 -2.20 -8.87
CA GLU A 328 -13.90 -1.71 -8.42
C GLU A 328 -13.35 -0.65 -9.37
N ARG A 329 -13.46 -0.88 -10.70
CA ARG A 329 -13.05 0.11 -11.72
C ARG A 329 -13.84 1.40 -11.63
N ASN A 330 -15.15 1.32 -11.44
CA ASN A 330 -16.02 2.49 -11.29
C ASN A 330 -15.73 3.23 -9.97
N PHE A 331 -15.47 2.50 -8.90
CA PHE A 331 -15.14 3.09 -7.63
C PHE A 331 -13.82 3.85 -7.68
N ILE A 332 -12.75 3.20 -8.15
CA ILE A 332 -11.43 3.84 -8.18
C ILE A 332 -11.35 5.00 -9.17
N ALA A 333 -12.14 4.98 -10.22
CA ALA A 333 -12.22 6.10 -11.17
C ALA A 333 -12.63 7.43 -10.52
N LYS A 334 -13.34 7.38 -9.38
CA LYS A 334 -13.72 8.56 -8.58
C LYS A 334 -12.57 9.09 -7.71
N TRP A 335 -11.61 8.26 -7.35
CA TRP A 335 -10.62 8.54 -6.31
C TRP A 335 -9.17 8.57 -6.81
N LYS A 336 -8.85 7.99 -7.97
CA LYS A 336 -7.49 7.74 -8.47
C LYS A 336 -6.57 8.97 -8.59
N TYR A 337 -7.10 10.18 -8.58
CA TYR A 337 -6.29 11.41 -8.55
C TYR A 337 -6.43 12.19 -7.24
N LEU A 338 -7.22 11.70 -6.32
CA LEU A 338 -7.52 12.39 -5.05
C LEU A 338 -6.76 11.78 -3.89
N VAL A 339 -6.47 10.49 -3.93
CA VAL A 339 -5.74 9.77 -2.88
C VAL A 339 -4.78 8.76 -3.49
N PRO A 340 -3.66 8.46 -2.83
CA PRO A 340 -2.77 7.37 -3.25
C PRO A 340 -3.47 6.02 -3.31
N VAL A 341 -3.03 5.16 -4.23
CA VAL A 341 -3.55 3.81 -4.42
C VAL A 341 -2.41 2.80 -4.35
N VAL A 342 -2.56 1.78 -3.51
CA VAL A 342 -1.65 0.64 -3.42
C VAL A 342 -2.34 -0.59 -3.98
N MET A 343 -1.64 -1.32 -4.81
CA MET A 343 -2.09 -2.56 -5.41
C MET A 343 -1.40 -3.76 -4.77
N GLU A 344 -2.18 -4.80 -4.49
CA GLU A 344 -1.69 -6.17 -4.32
C GLU A 344 -2.12 -7.01 -5.53
N GLY A 345 -1.18 -7.75 -6.14
CA GLY A 345 -1.46 -8.63 -7.27
C GLY A 345 -2.41 -9.76 -6.88
N GLY A 346 -3.24 -10.19 -7.81
CA GLY A 346 -4.28 -11.17 -7.54
C GLY A 346 -3.85 -12.61 -7.75
N TRP A 347 -2.95 -12.86 -8.68
CA TRP A 347 -2.52 -14.19 -9.07
C TRP A 347 -1.13 -14.51 -8.52
N VAL A 348 -1.09 -15.40 -7.54
CA VAL A 348 0.16 -16.04 -7.10
C VAL A 348 0.33 -17.36 -7.86
N LYS A 349 1.47 -17.54 -8.50
CA LYS A 349 1.78 -18.74 -9.28
C LYS A 349 1.60 -19.98 -8.40
N ASN A 350 0.81 -20.95 -8.89
CA ASN A 350 0.52 -22.24 -8.27
C ASN A 350 -0.28 -22.20 -6.94
N SER A 351 -0.89 -21.10 -6.53
CA SER A 351 -1.54 -21.02 -5.22
C SER A 351 -3.02 -20.64 -5.23
N HIS A 352 -3.60 -20.27 -6.37
CA HIS A 352 -5.02 -19.93 -6.46
C HIS A 352 -5.86 -21.09 -7.01
N GLY A 353 -7.01 -21.34 -6.39
CA GLY A 353 -7.98 -22.32 -6.84
C GLY A 353 -8.72 -21.94 -8.15
N ASN A 354 -8.65 -20.66 -8.56
CA ASN A 354 -9.21 -20.20 -9.82
C ASN A 354 -8.16 -20.29 -10.94
N SER A 355 -8.63 -20.55 -12.15
CA SER A 355 -7.76 -20.69 -13.32
C SER A 355 -7.46 -19.32 -13.95
N ILE A 356 -6.21 -19.04 -14.26
CA ILE A 356 -5.84 -17.84 -15.04
C ILE A 356 -6.51 -17.87 -16.42
N GLN A 357 -6.74 -19.04 -16.99
CA GLN A 357 -7.48 -19.23 -18.25
C GLN A 357 -8.95 -18.84 -18.09
N GLY A 358 -9.56 -19.04 -16.91
CA GLY A 358 -10.91 -18.57 -16.60
C GLY A 358 -11.04 -17.05 -16.65
N ASP A 359 -9.96 -16.32 -16.35
CA ASP A 359 -9.85 -14.87 -16.53
C ASP A 359 -9.38 -14.44 -17.93
N GLY A 360 -9.12 -15.40 -18.82
CA GLY A 360 -8.76 -15.18 -20.21
C GLY A 360 -7.27 -14.99 -20.48
N TYR A 361 -6.40 -15.39 -19.53
CA TYR A 361 -4.95 -15.37 -19.69
C TYR A 361 -4.41 -16.72 -20.16
N ALA A 362 -3.51 -16.73 -21.12
CA ALA A 362 -2.86 -17.94 -21.60
C ALA A 362 -1.66 -18.35 -20.73
N ASN A 363 -1.00 -17.38 -20.11
CA ASN A 363 0.24 -17.56 -19.33
C ASN A 363 0.43 -16.42 -18.31
N TYR A 364 1.46 -16.54 -17.45
CA TYR A 364 1.75 -15.55 -16.42
C TYR A 364 2.32 -14.24 -16.94
N ALA A 365 2.94 -14.20 -18.12
CA ALA A 365 3.34 -12.93 -18.73
C ALA A 365 2.10 -12.09 -19.06
N GLU A 366 1.04 -12.69 -19.59
CA GLU A 366 -0.24 -12.04 -19.83
C GLU A 366 -0.94 -11.60 -18.54
N VAL A 367 -0.83 -12.41 -17.46
CA VAL A 367 -1.33 -12.00 -16.13
C VAL A 367 -0.62 -10.74 -15.66
N ARG A 368 0.71 -10.68 -15.73
CA ARG A 368 1.49 -9.49 -15.33
C ARG A 368 1.16 -8.27 -16.18
N GLN A 369 0.96 -8.47 -17.49
CA GLN A 369 0.48 -7.39 -18.35
C GLN A 369 -0.91 -6.91 -17.93
N GLY A 370 -1.84 -7.83 -17.65
CA GLY A 370 -3.19 -7.50 -17.20
C GLY A 370 -3.21 -6.74 -15.86
N GLU A 371 -2.40 -7.18 -14.89
CA GLU A 371 -2.23 -6.46 -13.60
C GLU A 371 -1.65 -5.06 -13.82
N PHE A 372 -0.66 -4.93 -14.69
CA PHE A 372 -0.04 -3.65 -15.02
C PHE A 372 -1.03 -2.69 -15.70
N ASP A 373 -1.83 -3.18 -16.63
CA ASP A 373 -2.82 -2.37 -17.35
C ASP A 373 -3.95 -1.90 -16.42
N GLU A 374 -4.39 -2.76 -15.50
CA GLU A 374 -5.35 -2.37 -14.44
C GLU A 374 -4.73 -1.36 -13.48
N ALA A 375 -3.48 -1.55 -13.07
CA ALA A 375 -2.75 -0.62 -12.22
C ALA A 375 -2.61 0.76 -12.88
N LYS A 376 -2.30 0.79 -14.18
CA LYS A 376 -2.24 2.01 -14.98
C LYS A 376 -3.61 2.70 -15.05
N THR A 377 -4.68 1.95 -15.28
CA THR A 377 -6.05 2.47 -15.35
C THR A 377 -6.51 3.05 -14.00
N ALA A 378 -6.13 2.41 -12.90
CA ALA A 378 -6.42 2.85 -11.54
C ALA A 378 -5.47 3.94 -11.03
N CYS A 379 -4.46 4.34 -11.81
CA CYS A 379 -3.39 5.27 -11.42
C CYS A 379 -2.71 4.84 -10.11
N VAL A 380 -2.34 3.57 -10.04
CA VAL A 380 -1.72 2.97 -8.85
C VAL A 380 -0.37 3.63 -8.57
N ASN A 381 -0.15 4.00 -7.33
CA ASN A 381 1.09 4.58 -6.86
C ASN A 381 2.15 3.52 -6.53
N MET A 382 1.72 2.39 -5.97
CA MET A 382 2.62 1.32 -5.55
C MET A 382 2.05 -0.04 -5.96
N MET A 383 2.90 -0.88 -6.56
CA MET A 383 2.62 -2.28 -6.91
C MET A 383 3.44 -3.21 -6.02
N ASP A 384 2.95 -4.41 -5.73
CA ASP A 384 3.65 -5.33 -4.87
C ASP A 384 4.45 -6.41 -5.61
N LEU A 385 5.48 -6.89 -4.92
CA LEU A 385 6.31 -8.02 -5.27
C LEU A 385 6.22 -9.02 -4.13
N ARG A 386 5.33 -10.01 -4.25
CA ARG A 386 5.04 -10.94 -3.16
C ARG A 386 6.15 -11.96 -2.98
N TYR A 387 6.57 -12.13 -1.73
CA TYR A 387 7.49 -13.20 -1.34
C TYR A 387 6.80 -14.56 -1.41
N ASN A 388 7.56 -15.55 -1.86
CA ASN A 388 7.21 -16.96 -1.74
C ASN A 388 8.43 -17.71 -1.22
N SER A 389 8.25 -18.66 -0.30
CA SER A 389 9.32 -19.53 0.22
C SER A 389 10.02 -20.33 -0.87
N ASP A 390 9.28 -20.74 -1.90
CA ASP A 390 9.85 -21.17 -3.19
C ASP A 390 9.86 -19.97 -4.15
N PHE A 391 10.89 -19.14 -4.05
CA PHE A 391 10.97 -17.90 -4.82
C PHE A 391 10.86 -18.09 -6.33
N ARG A 392 11.23 -19.27 -6.87
CA ARG A 392 11.14 -19.58 -8.32
C ARG A 392 9.72 -19.82 -8.80
N ASN A 393 8.80 -20.09 -7.90
CA ASN A 393 7.37 -20.27 -8.20
C ASN A 393 6.52 -19.10 -7.70
N GLY A 394 7.16 -18.07 -7.13
CA GLY A 394 6.48 -16.91 -6.55
C GLY A 394 6.13 -15.85 -7.58
N GLU A 395 5.34 -14.90 -7.10
CA GLU A 395 4.88 -13.77 -7.89
C GLU A 395 6.03 -12.84 -8.30
N THR A 396 6.94 -12.55 -7.37
CA THR A 396 8.15 -11.76 -7.67
C THR A 396 8.97 -12.38 -8.79
N TYR A 397 9.13 -13.73 -8.76
CA TYR A 397 9.85 -14.43 -9.83
C TYR A 397 9.16 -14.26 -11.19
N SER A 398 7.84 -14.35 -11.23
CA SER A 398 7.07 -14.12 -12.44
C SER A 398 7.26 -12.71 -12.99
N TRP A 399 7.20 -11.68 -12.13
CA TRP A 399 7.48 -10.29 -12.55
C TRP A 399 8.87 -10.13 -13.16
N PHE A 400 9.91 -10.67 -12.52
CA PHE A 400 11.30 -10.47 -12.96
C PHE A 400 11.72 -11.36 -14.15
N ASN A 401 11.08 -12.52 -14.34
CA ASN A 401 11.44 -13.44 -15.42
C ASN A 401 10.50 -13.41 -16.62
N GLU A 402 9.23 -13.09 -16.41
CA GLU A 402 8.21 -13.11 -17.45
C GLU A 402 7.80 -11.70 -17.90
N ALA A 403 8.02 -10.68 -17.07
CA ALA A 403 7.55 -9.31 -17.29
C ALA A 403 8.53 -8.22 -16.79
N PHE A 404 9.83 -8.46 -16.84
CA PHE A 404 10.82 -7.57 -16.23
C PHE A 404 10.82 -6.15 -16.84
N GLN A 405 10.46 -6.02 -18.12
CA GLN A 405 10.32 -4.70 -18.73
C GLN A 405 9.21 -3.88 -18.07
N LEU A 406 8.10 -4.52 -17.65
CA LEU A 406 7.04 -3.83 -16.92
C LEU A 406 7.50 -3.39 -15.53
N VAL A 407 8.36 -4.19 -14.86
CA VAL A 407 8.98 -3.79 -13.58
C VAL A 407 9.75 -2.49 -13.76
N LYS A 408 10.61 -2.42 -14.77
CA LYS A 408 11.41 -1.22 -15.10
C LYS A 408 10.53 -0.05 -15.52
N GLN A 409 9.54 -0.30 -16.36
CA GLN A 409 8.61 0.70 -16.83
C GLN A 409 7.84 1.33 -15.66
N PHE A 410 7.36 0.53 -14.70
CA PHE A 410 6.71 1.09 -13.52
C PHE A 410 7.63 1.98 -12.68
N CYS A 411 8.91 1.64 -12.57
CA CYS A 411 9.90 2.47 -11.87
C CYS A 411 10.18 3.81 -12.58
N THR A 412 10.02 3.87 -13.90
CA THR A 412 10.37 5.04 -14.71
C THR A 412 9.17 5.88 -15.12
N GLU A 413 8.01 5.28 -15.31
CA GLU A 413 6.79 5.91 -15.81
C GLU A 413 5.62 5.85 -14.84
N GLY A 414 5.63 4.90 -13.88
CA GLY A 414 4.56 4.69 -12.91
C GLY A 414 4.49 5.76 -11.83
N SER A 415 3.32 5.86 -11.18
CA SER A 415 3.05 6.77 -10.08
C SER A 415 3.19 8.24 -10.48
N TYR A 416 4.03 9.02 -9.82
CA TYR A 416 4.22 10.44 -10.10
C TYR A 416 5.70 10.81 -10.24
N ARG A 417 5.97 11.77 -11.12
CA ARG A 417 7.30 12.36 -11.28
C ARG A 417 7.14 13.87 -11.36
N LEU A 418 7.79 14.56 -10.45
CA LEU A 418 7.78 16.03 -10.43
C LEU A 418 9.12 16.53 -10.96
N PHE A 419 9.06 17.44 -11.90
CA PHE A 419 10.23 18.15 -12.39
C PHE A 419 9.83 19.59 -12.71
N PRO A 420 10.73 20.55 -12.53
CA PRO A 420 10.47 21.89 -13.03
C PRO A 420 10.52 21.88 -14.57
N ASP A 421 9.52 22.44 -15.23
CA ASP A 421 9.54 22.62 -16.68
C ASP A 421 10.44 23.76 -17.11
N ARG A 422 10.58 24.77 -16.24
CA ARG A 422 11.34 25.97 -16.47
C ARG A 422 11.99 26.47 -15.19
N ILE A 423 13.24 26.86 -15.26
CA ILE A 423 13.98 27.48 -14.16
C ILE A 423 14.51 28.82 -14.65
N SER A 424 14.20 29.91 -13.94
CA SER A 424 14.77 31.23 -14.19
C SER A 424 15.89 31.49 -13.18
N LEU A 425 17.05 31.86 -13.69
CA LEU A 425 18.24 32.15 -12.89
C LEU A 425 18.65 33.60 -13.12
N ARG A 426 18.89 34.36 -12.03
CA ARG A 426 19.56 35.66 -12.16
C ARG A 426 21.03 35.44 -12.48
N THR A 427 21.47 35.85 -13.68
CA THR A 427 22.83 35.64 -14.16
C THR A 427 23.84 36.69 -13.64
N THR A 428 23.33 37.77 -13.06
CA THR A 428 24.20 38.82 -12.47
C THR A 428 23.98 38.87 -10.96
N SER A 429 25.03 38.54 -10.17
CA SER A 429 25.04 38.76 -8.74
C SER A 429 25.93 39.99 -8.43
N SER A 430 25.42 40.90 -7.62
CA SER A 430 26.28 41.88 -6.95
C SER A 430 26.91 41.25 -5.71
N ASN A 431 28.18 41.52 -5.41
CA ASN A 431 28.90 40.98 -4.26
C ASN A 431 28.04 41.00 -2.98
N GLY A 432 27.84 39.83 -2.37
CA GLY A 432 27.13 39.69 -1.11
C GLY A 432 25.61 39.52 -1.21
N LYS A 433 25.00 39.47 -2.41
CA LYS A 433 23.57 39.14 -2.58
C LYS A 433 23.36 37.70 -2.95
N PRO A 434 22.35 36.99 -2.42
CA PRO A 434 22.03 35.64 -2.80
C PRO A 434 21.62 35.56 -4.28
N ILE A 435 21.94 34.42 -4.90
CA ILE A 435 21.43 34.07 -6.24
C ILE A 435 19.94 33.80 -6.10
N GLU A 436 19.12 34.49 -6.88
CA GLU A 436 17.68 34.25 -6.93
C GLU A 436 17.38 33.19 -7.99
N ILE A 437 16.66 32.16 -7.57
CA ILE A 437 16.16 31.09 -8.44
C ILE A 437 14.64 31.09 -8.34
N ALA A 438 13.97 31.24 -9.47
CA ALA A 438 12.53 31.10 -9.59
C ALA A 438 12.21 29.83 -10.40
N HIS A 439 11.21 29.09 -9.96
CA HIS A 439 10.75 27.86 -10.61
C HIS A 439 9.24 27.81 -10.65
#